data_06191b8463801eeb3138d61490aa8e76
#
_entry.id   06191b8463801eeb3138d61490aa8e76
#
_cell.length_a   1.000
_cell.length_b   1.000
_cell.length_c   1.000
_cell.angle_alpha   90.00
_cell.angle_beta   90.00
_cell.angle_gamma   90.00
#
_symmetry.space_group_name_H-M   'P 1'
#
loop_
_entity.id
_entity.type
_entity.pdbx_description
1 polymer ?
#
loop_
_entity_poly.entity_id
_entity_poly.type
_entity_poly.pdbx_seq_one_letter_code
_entity_poly.pdbx_strand_id
1 'polypeptide(L)'
;MVARTSFSDINFKDLRGLKDPITGEFKPISVYLSVNQVDARALSVISGTFIDLMSSYLIANPPKFKHPTDGVMGPFPALFVMDEFPTMPKLKAVIDGPAVGRGMKVSYLLIGQDLGQISGKYGKDDLETVISTTACKVILSQNNEVTAQRFSKMIGTMTVQTSSFSKTEGGLGKGSNPFAKNVNYSLQGVPVISTTELLSLPRFHQVVLIQNYIDRPIMAESPCWFMDKKMKALAALPTAPNVPDWIIAQREDINDDMLAKLGIDYDPNEEYDDSEFEEDDDAVK
;
A
#
# COMPACT_ATOMS: atom_id res chain seq x y z
N MET A 1 4.56 -16.09 -24.99
CA MET A 1 4.15 -16.02 -23.57
C MET A 1 4.47 -17.32 -22.82
N VAL A 2 4.11 -18.50 -23.34
CA VAL A 2 4.38 -19.79 -22.67
C VAL A 2 5.87 -20.04 -22.44
N ALA A 3 6.74 -19.69 -23.38
CA ALA A 3 8.19 -19.88 -23.25
C ALA A 3 8.82 -19.04 -22.11
N ARG A 4 8.27 -17.82 -21.86
CA ARG A 4 8.77 -16.92 -20.79
C ARG A 4 8.31 -17.34 -19.37
N THR A 5 7.39 -18.27 -19.23
CA THR A 5 6.89 -18.80 -17.97
C THR A 5 7.31 -20.25 -17.69
N SER A 6 8.21 -20.78 -18.52
CA SER A 6 8.65 -22.19 -18.40
C SER A 6 9.62 -22.41 -17.23
N PHE A 7 10.18 -21.33 -16.68
CA PHE A 7 11.16 -21.39 -15.60
C PHE A 7 10.65 -20.65 -14.38
N SER A 8 10.89 -21.19 -13.19
CA SER A 8 10.66 -20.52 -11.93
C SER A 8 11.98 -20.38 -11.17
N ASP A 9 12.44 -19.16 -11.07
CA ASP A 9 13.63 -18.76 -10.31
C ASP A 9 13.28 -18.21 -8.92
N ILE A 10 11.97 -18.21 -8.55
CA ILE A 10 11.49 -17.75 -7.26
C ILE A 10 11.08 -18.94 -6.40
N ASN A 11 11.77 -19.10 -5.27
CA ASN A 11 11.36 -20.05 -4.26
C ASN A 11 10.64 -19.29 -3.12
N PHE A 12 9.38 -19.58 -2.88
CA PHE A 12 8.58 -18.92 -1.85
C PHE A 12 9.16 -19.10 -0.43
N LYS A 13 10.00 -20.11 -0.20
CA LYS A 13 10.70 -20.27 1.09
C LYS A 13 11.62 -19.09 1.39
N ASP A 14 12.18 -18.48 0.36
CA ASP A 14 13.16 -17.40 0.48
C ASP A 14 12.48 -16.05 0.79
N LEU A 15 11.16 -15.94 0.62
CA LEU A 15 10.42 -14.72 0.91
C LEU A 15 10.49 -14.29 2.39
N ARG A 16 10.87 -15.18 3.29
CA ARG A 16 11.13 -14.90 4.71
C ARG A 16 12.59 -14.58 5.01
N GLY A 17 13.41 -14.49 4.00
CA GLY A 17 14.85 -14.26 4.06
C GLY A 17 15.64 -15.36 3.40
N LEU A 18 16.66 -14.95 2.70
CA LEU A 18 17.59 -15.86 2.01
C LEU A 18 18.74 -16.20 2.95
N LYS A 19 19.01 -17.49 3.12
CA LYS A 19 20.11 -17.94 3.94
C LYS A 19 21.40 -17.87 3.11
N ASP A 20 22.36 -17.08 3.57
CA ASP A 20 23.69 -17.02 2.98
C ASP A 20 24.39 -18.38 3.19
N PRO A 21 24.81 -19.09 2.13
CA PRO A 21 25.40 -20.42 2.25
C PRO A 21 26.78 -20.40 2.92
N ILE A 22 27.49 -19.27 2.89
CA ILE A 22 28.83 -19.11 3.44
C ILE A 22 28.75 -18.79 4.93
N THR A 23 27.95 -17.78 5.30
CA THR A 23 27.87 -17.30 6.68
C THR A 23 26.79 -18.02 7.48
N GLY A 24 25.83 -18.66 6.82
CA GLY A 24 24.65 -19.26 7.46
C GLY A 24 23.63 -18.24 7.98
N GLU A 25 23.86 -16.95 7.80
CA GLU A 25 22.98 -15.88 8.24
C GLU A 25 21.82 -15.68 7.28
N PHE A 26 20.67 -15.28 7.81
CA PHE A 26 19.51 -14.88 6.99
C PHE A 26 19.60 -13.42 6.63
N LYS A 27 19.45 -13.10 5.35
CA LYS A 27 19.37 -11.72 4.83
C LYS A 27 17.96 -11.44 4.33
N PRO A 28 17.39 -10.25 4.62
CA PRO A 28 16.10 -9.85 4.07
C PRO A 28 16.21 -9.71 2.55
N ILE A 29 15.13 -10.05 1.85
CA ILE A 29 15.04 -9.90 0.41
C ILE A 29 13.91 -8.93 0.05
N SER A 30 14.02 -8.28 -1.09
CA SER A 30 12.96 -7.49 -1.71
C SER A 30 12.64 -8.06 -3.08
N VAL A 31 11.37 -8.32 -3.33
CA VAL A 31 10.87 -8.78 -4.62
C VAL A 31 10.08 -7.64 -5.25
N TYR A 32 10.44 -7.25 -6.46
CA TYR A 32 9.76 -6.21 -7.22
C TYR A 32 9.01 -6.86 -8.38
N LEU A 33 7.68 -6.74 -8.36
CA LEU A 33 6.83 -7.13 -9.47
C LEU A 33 6.47 -5.88 -10.25
N SER A 34 7.15 -5.66 -11.35
CA SER A 34 6.88 -4.54 -12.25
C SER A 34 6.19 -5.04 -13.50
N VAL A 35 5.07 -4.40 -13.86
CA VAL A 35 4.30 -4.71 -15.05
C VAL A 35 4.10 -3.41 -15.82
N ASN A 36 4.41 -3.42 -17.12
CA ASN A 36 4.14 -2.26 -17.97
C ASN A 36 2.63 -1.98 -17.98
N GLN A 37 2.25 -0.71 -17.96
CA GLN A 37 0.86 -0.29 -17.88
C GLN A 37 0.03 -0.76 -19.09
N VAL A 38 0.65 -0.86 -20.26
CA VAL A 38 0.01 -1.39 -21.48
C VAL A 38 -0.33 -2.87 -21.32
N ASP A 39 0.56 -3.65 -20.71
CA ASP A 39 0.41 -5.11 -20.55
C ASP A 39 -0.32 -5.48 -19.26
N ALA A 40 -0.53 -4.53 -18.36
CA ALA A 40 -1.11 -4.76 -17.04
C ALA A 40 -2.45 -5.50 -17.10
N ARG A 41 -3.28 -5.21 -18.09
CA ARG A 41 -4.58 -5.88 -18.29
C ARG A 41 -4.40 -7.33 -18.73
N ALA A 42 -3.51 -7.58 -19.69
CA ALA A 42 -3.27 -8.93 -20.22
C ALA A 42 -2.57 -9.83 -19.17
N LEU A 43 -1.64 -9.25 -18.39
CA LEU A 43 -0.88 -9.97 -17.35
C LEU A 43 -1.60 -9.99 -15.99
N SER A 44 -2.78 -9.37 -15.88
CA SER A 44 -3.48 -9.22 -14.59
C SER A 44 -3.78 -10.54 -13.88
N VAL A 45 -4.12 -11.58 -14.63
CA VAL A 45 -4.41 -12.91 -14.06
C VAL A 45 -3.12 -13.53 -13.49
N ILE A 46 -2.02 -13.43 -14.22
CA ILE A 46 -0.72 -13.99 -13.80
C ILE A 46 -0.20 -13.26 -12.57
N SER A 47 -0.14 -11.93 -12.62
CA SER A 47 0.34 -11.10 -11.51
C SER A 47 -0.55 -11.25 -10.26
N GLY A 48 -1.88 -11.30 -10.45
CA GLY A 48 -2.82 -11.51 -9.36
C GLY A 48 -2.65 -12.87 -8.70
N THR A 49 -2.59 -13.94 -9.49
CA THR A 49 -2.38 -15.30 -8.99
C THR A 49 -1.04 -15.41 -8.24
N PHE A 50 0.02 -14.78 -8.76
CA PHE A 50 1.31 -14.78 -8.13
C PHE A 50 1.29 -14.11 -6.75
N ILE A 51 0.65 -12.94 -6.64
CA ILE A 51 0.50 -12.21 -5.36
C ILE A 51 -0.34 -13.03 -4.37
N ASP A 52 -1.46 -13.62 -4.82
CA ASP A 52 -2.32 -14.44 -3.97
C ASP A 52 -1.60 -15.71 -3.47
N LEU A 53 -0.80 -16.36 -4.33
CA LEU A 53 0.02 -17.51 -3.94
C LEU A 53 1.11 -17.13 -2.94
N MET A 54 1.83 -16.02 -3.18
CA MET A 54 2.84 -15.51 -2.24
C MET A 54 2.22 -15.20 -0.87
N SER A 55 1.10 -14.49 -0.86
CA SER A 55 0.39 -14.16 0.37
C SER A 55 -0.07 -15.40 1.12
N SER A 56 -0.71 -16.34 0.42
CA SER A 56 -1.18 -17.60 0.98
C SER A 56 -0.05 -18.43 1.56
N TYR A 57 1.08 -18.52 0.84
CA TYR A 57 2.26 -19.23 1.30
C TYR A 57 2.83 -18.60 2.58
N LEU A 58 2.97 -17.28 2.63
CA LEU A 58 3.51 -16.57 3.79
C LEU A 58 2.58 -16.66 5.02
N ILE A 59 1.27 -16.65 4.81
CA ILE A 59 0.29 -16.84 5.88
C ILE A 59 0.35 -18.29 6.41
N ALA A 60 0.46 -19.27 5.53
CA ALA A 60 0.56 -20.69 5.92
C ALA A 60 1.91 -21.02 6.60
N ASN A 61 2.95 -20.23 6.33
CA ASN A 61 4.30 -20.44 6.84
C ASN A 61 4.78 -19.24 7.67
N PRO A 62 4.27 -19.07 8.91
CA PRO A 62 4.71 -17.97 9.77
C PRO A 62 6.18 -18.14 10.16
N PRO A 63 6.90 -17.03 10.43
CA PRO A 63 8.28 -17.09 10.84
C PRO A 63 8.40 -17.82 12.18
N LYS A 64 9.37 -18.74 12.26
CA LYS A 64 9.71 -19.43 13.49
C LYS A 64 10.70 -18.56 14.26
N PHE A 65 10.21 -17.70 15.12
CA PHE A 65 11.07 -16.97 16.04
C PHE A 65 11.52 -17.93 17.14
N LYS A 66 12.81 -18.19 17.24
CA LYS A 66 13.39 -18.62 18.50
C LYS A 66 13.45 -17.42 19.45
N HIS A 67 13.40 -17.66 20.74
CA HIS A 67 13.44 -16.61 21.75
C HIS A 67 14.64 -15.69 21.48
N PRO A 68 14.53 -14.35 21.68
CA PRO A 68 15.64 -13.42 21.42
C PRO A 68 16.95 -13.75 22.11
N THR A 69 16.90 -14.52 23.21
CA THR A 69 18.07 -14.99 23.97
C THR A 69 18.89 -16.06 23.25
N ASP A 70 18.35 -16.69 22.21
CA ASP A 70 19.04 -17.83 21.55
C ASP A 70 19.96 -17.38 20.39
N GLY A 71 20.09 -16.08 20.15
CA GLY A 71 20.99 -15.53 19.15
C GLY A 71 20.69 -15.90 17.69
N VAL A 72 19.61 -16.65 17.45
CA VAL A 72 19.19 -17.03 16.11
C VAL A 72 18.03 -16.14 15.69
N MET A 73 18.31 -15.17 14.81
CA MET A 73 17.25 -14.46 14.13
C MET A 73 16.47 -15.44 13.25
N GLY A 74 15.20 -15.63 13.57
CA GLY A 74 14.28 -16.37 12.72
C GLY A 74 14.00 -15.62 11.41
N PRO A 75 13.29 -16.24 10.45
CA PRO A 75 12.91 -15.61 9.20
C PRO A 75 12.17 -14.29 9.43
N PHE A 76 12.39 -13.34 8.54
CA PHE A 76 11.88 -11.98 8.66
C PHE A 76 10.35 -11.90 8.49
N PRO A 77 9.69 -10.88 9.07
CA PRO A 77 8.33 -10.52 8.70
C PRO A 77 8.27 -10.12 7.23
N ALA A 78 7.11 -10.27 6.62
CA ALA A 78 6.89 -9.87 5.23
C ALA A 78 6.00 -8.63 5.17
N LEU A 79 6.29 -7.73 4.21
CA LEU A 79 5.48 -6.57 3.89
C LEU A 79 5.14 -6.59 2.41
N PHE A 80 3.84 -6.60 2.09
CA PHE A 80 3.35 -6.33 0.76
C PHE A 80 3.14 -4.82 0.60
N VAL A 81 3.83 -4.22 -0.37
CA VAL A 81 3.62 -2.83 -0.77
C VAL A 81 2.87 -2.85 -2.09
N MET A 82 1.60 -2.47 -2.04
CA MET A 82 0.68 -2.46 -3.18
C MET A 82 0.48 -1.02 -3.65
N ASP A 83 1.39 -0.56 -4.50
CA ASP A 83 1.28 0.76 -5.09
C ASP A 83 0.20 0.77 -6.17
N GLU A 84 -0.67 1.77 -6.15
CA GLU A 84 -1.85 1.87 -7.03
C GLU A 84 -2.71 0.59 -7.04
N PHE A 85 -2.90 -0.05 -5.86
CA PHE A 85 -3.61 -1.33 -5.79
C PHE A 85 -5.01 -1.34 -6.44
N PRO A 86 -5.76 -0.23 -6.54
CA PRO A 86 -7.02 -0.22 -7.28
C PRO A 86 -6.88 -0.53 -8.78
N THR A 87 -5.70 -0.34 -9.35
CA THR A 87 -5.44 -0.66 -10.77
C THR A 87 -5.13 -2.15 -10.99
N MET A 88 -4.64 -2.83 -9.96
CA MET A 88 -4.33 -4.27 -9.99
C MET A 88 -5.60 -5.12 -10.17
N PRO A 89 -5.51 -6.39 -10.56
CA PRO A 89 -6.67 -7.30 -10.58
C PRO A 89 -7.30 -7.39 -9.18
N LYS A 90 -8.54 -7.86 -9.10
CA LYS A 90 -9.17 -8.10 -7.79
C LYS A 90 -8.39 -9.21 -7.07
N LEU A 91 -7.70 -8.83 -5.98
CA LEU A 91 -6.84 -9.71 -5.20
C LEU A 91 -7.55 -10.12 -3.90
N LYS A 92 -7.73 -11.40 -3.70
CA LYS A 92 -8.28 -11.94 -2.46
C LYS A 92 -7.32 -11.70 -1.28
N ALA A 93 -6.01 -11.77 -1.53
CA ALA A 93 -4.98 -11.47 -0.55
C ALA A 93 -5.07 -10.04 0.04
N VAL A 94 -5.57 -9.07 -0.73
CA VAL A 94 -5.74 -7.68 -0.26
C VAL A 94 -6.95 -7.55 0.67
N ILE A 95 -8.00 -8.34 0.44
CA ILE A 95 -9.23 -8.27 1.25
C ILE A 95 -9.05 -9.05 2.54
N ASP A 96 -8.63 -10.30 2.45
CA ASP A 96 -8.56 -11.22 3.58
C ASP A 96 -7.23 -11.12 4.35
N GLY A 97 -6.15 -10.78 3.62
CA GLY A 97 -4.79 -10.76 4.12
C GLY A 97 -4.56 -9.89 5.36
N PRO A 98 -5.01 -8.63 5.39
CA PRO A 98 -4.83 -7.76 6.56
C PRO A 98 -5.44 -8.31 7.85
N ALA A 99 -6.57 -9.02 7.76
CA ALA A 99 -7.24 -9.60 8.91
C ALA A 99 -6.45 -10.77 9.54
N VAL A 100 -5.89 -11.65 8.71
CA VAL A 100 -5.18 -12.87 9.15
C VAL A 100 -3.67 -12.68 9.24
N GLY A 101 -3.11 -11.82 8.40
CA GLY A 101 -1.66 -11.65 8.23
C GLY A 101 -0.94 -11.17 9.47
N ARG A 102 -1.60 -10.37 10.32
CA ARG A 102 -1.01 -9.82 11.55
C ARG A 102 -0.41 -10.91 12.45
N GLY A 103 -1.16 -11.98 12.71
CA GLY A 103 -0.69 -13.10 13.52
C GLY A 103 0.46 -13.89 12.87
N MET A 104 0.51 -13.87 11.54
CA MET A 104 1.50 -14.56 10.73
C MET A 104 2.68 -13.68 10.31
N LYS A 105 2.79 -12.47 10.89
CA LYS A 105 3.84 -11.50 10.57
C LYS A 105 3.89 -11.15 9.07
N VAL A 106 2.72 -10.99 8.49
CA VAL A 106 2.49 -10.44 7.15
C VAL A 106 1.73 -9.15 7.28
N SER A 107 2.27 -8.09 6.72
CA SER A 107 1.66 -6.75 6.72
C SER A 107 1.39 -6.30 5.28
N TYR A 108 0.39 -5.44 5.12
CA TYR A 108 -0.01 -4.90 3.82
C TYR A 108 -0.01 -3.37 3.90
N LEU A 109 0.67 -2.73 2.98
CA LEU A 109 0.60 -1.30 2.71
C LEU A 109 -0.15 -1.11 1.39
N LEU A 110 -1.39 -0.66 1.49
CA LEU A 110 -2.27 -0.44 0.35
C LEU A 110 -2.27 1.04 0.02
N ILE A 111 -1.87 1.38 -1.19
CA ILE A 111 -1.81 2.76 -1.67
C ILE A 111 -2.81 2.91 -2.81
N GLY A 112 -3.61 3.95 -2.76
CA GLY A 112 -4.62 4.25 -3.77
C GLY A 112 -5.04 5.71 -3.71
N GLN A 113 -5.53 6.22 -4.82
CA GLN A 113 -5.86 7.66 -4.95
C GLN A 113 -7.29 7.97 -4.50
N ASP A 114 -8.23 7.03 -4.66
CA ASP A 114 -9.65 7.27 -4.42
C ASP A 114 -10.37 6.00 -3.94
N LEU A 115 -11.19 6.16 -2.91
CA LEU A 115 -12.05 5.08 -2.40
C LEU A 115 -13.12 4.66 -3.42
N GLY A 116 -13.52 5.55 -4.32
CA GLY A 116 -14.45 5.25 -5.40
C GLY A 116 -13.90 4.22 -6.39
N GLN A 117 -12.60 4.30 -6.71
CA GLN A 117 -11.94 3.31 -7.56
C GLN A 117 -11.92 1.93 -6.89
N ILE A 118 -11.66 1.89 -5.58
CA ILE A 118 -11.69 0.64 -4.80
C ILE A 118 -13.11 0.07 -4.80
N SER A 119 -14.12 0.89 -4.48
CA SER A 119 -15.52 0.47 -4.47
C SER A 119 -15.99 -0.01 -5.85
N GLY A 120 -15.58 0.65 -6.93
CA GLY A 120 -15.93 0.28 -8.29
C GLY A 120 -15.39 -1.09 -8.69
N LYS A 121 -14.20 -1.45 -8.23
CA LYS A 121 -13.54 -2.70 -8.57
C LYS A 121 -13.87 -3.87 -7.63
N TYR A 122 -13.85 -3.60 -6.35
CA TYR A 122 -14.00 -4.62 -5.31
C TYR A 122 -15.44 -4.74 -4.81
N GLY A 123 -16.24 -3.68 -4.96
CA GLY A 123 -17.57 -3.57 -4.38
C GLY A 123 -17.53 -2.84 -3.02
N LYS A 124 -18.72 -2.48 -2.53
CA LYS A 124 -18.85 -1.70 -1.29
C LYS A 124 -18.46 -2.52 -0.06
N ASP A 125 -18.84 -3.79 -0.01
CA ASP A 125 -18.59 -4.65 1.15
C ASP A 125 -17.09 -4.94 1.34
N ASP A 126 -16.38 -5.22 0.24
CA ASP A 126 -14.93 -5.42 0.27
C ASP A 126 -14.21 -4.12 0.64
N LEU A 127 -14.68 -2.95 0.17
CA LEU A 127 -14.13 -1.66 0.59
C LEU A 127 -14.27 -1.45 2.10
N GLU A 128 -15.47 -1.76 2.68
CA GLU A 128 -15.67 -1.69 4.13
C GLU A 128 -14.72 -2.64 4.87
N THR A 129 -14.52 -3.83 4.34
CA THR A 129 -13.59 -4.80 4.90
C THR A 129 -12.16 -4.26 4.90
N VAL A 130 -11.68 -3.74 3.78
CA VAL A 130 -10.34 -3.12 3.69
C VAL A 130 -10.18 -1.98 4.69
N ILE A 131 -11.17 -1.08 4.76
CA ILE A 131 -11.12 0.06 5.69
C ILE A 131 -11.11 -0.40 7.15
N SER A 132 -11.90 -1.40 7.50
CA SER A 132 -12.01 -1.88 8.89
C SER A 132 -10.80 -2.71 9.34
N THR A 133 -10.16 -3.43 8.43
CA THR A 133 -9.01 -4.28 8.74
C THR A 133 -7.68 -3.54 8.72
N THR A 134 -7.60 -2.37 8.08
CA THR A 134 -6.40 -1.52 8.08
C THR A 134 -6.37 -0.65 9.34
N ALA A 135 -5.46 -0.94 10.25
CA ALA A 135 -5.35 -0.24 11.54
C ALA A 135 -4.75 1.17 11.40
N CYS A 136 -3.86 1.40 10.45
CA CYS A 136 -3.26 2.70 10.18
C CYS A 136 -3.76 3.24 8.85
N LYS A 137 -4.22 4.49 8.84
CA LYS A 137 -4.67 5.19 7.64
C LYS A 137 -3.91 6.50 7.52
N VAL A 138 -3.27 6.70 6.38
CA VAL A 138 -2.57 7.93 6.02
C VAL A 138 -3.37 8.61 4.94
N ILE A 139 -3.90 9.79 5.24
CA ILE A 139 -4.81 10.55 4.39
C ILE A 139 -4.04 11.77 3.89
N LEU A 140 -3.79 11.81 2.60
CA LEU A 140 -3.22 12.94 1.89
C LEU A 140 -4.32 13.89 1.41
N SER A 141 -3.95 15.00 0.76
CA SER A 141 -4.93 15.87 0.10
C SER A 141 -5.79 15.09 -0.87
N GLN A 142 -7.11 15.27 -0.77
CA GLN A 142 -8.09 14.54 -1.55
C GLN A 142 -8.54 15.37 -2.75
N ASN A 143 -8.78 14.71 -3.89
CA ASN A 143 -9.37 15.35 -5.08
C ASN A 143 -10.86 15.00 -5.25
N ASN A 144 -11.36 14.04 -4.49
CA ASN A 144 -12.74 13.56 -4.55
C ASN A 144 -13.50 13.94 -3.28
N GLU A 145 -14.60 14.70 -3.45
CA GLU A 145 -15.43 15.17 -2.33
C GLU A 145 -16.04 14.03 -1.52
N VAL A 146 -16.53 12.98 -2.18
CA VAL A 146 -17.15 11.81 -1.53
C VAL A 146 -16.14 11.11 -0.62
N THR A 147 -14.92 10.92 -1.11
CA THR A 147 -13.81 10.35 -0.35
C THR A 147 -13.42 11.25 0.82
N ALA A 148 -13.28 12.55 0.60
CA ALA A 148 -12.99 13.53 1.65
C ALA A 148 -14.08 13.58 2.72
N GLN A 149 -15.36 13.56 2.32
CA GLN A 149 -16.50 13.52 3.26
C GLN A 149 -16.47 12.24 4.11
N ARG A 150 -16.12 11.11 3.50
CA ARG A 150 -16.01 9.85 4.22
C ARG A 150 -14.90 9.89 5.27
N PHE A 151 -13.74 10.40 4.92
CA PHE A 151 -12.63 10.56 5.87
C PHE A 151 -12.97 11.57 6.97
N SER A 152 -13.59 12.71 6.65
CA SER A 152 -14.05 13.68 7.65
C SER A 152 -14.99 13.05 8.68
N LYS A 153 -15.96 12.23 8.22
CA LYS A 153 -16.85 11.47 9.12
C LYS A 153 -16.11 10.44 9.96
N MET A 154 -15.10 9.77 9.40
CA MET A 154 -14.28 8.77 10.10
C MET A 154 -13.40 9.40 11.17
N ILE A 155 -12.87 10.60 10.92
CA ILE A 155 -12.11 11.40 11.88
C ILE A 155 -13.00 11.80 13.06
N GLY A 156 -14.28 12.12 12.79
CA GLY A 156 -15.25 12.41 13.81
C GLY A 156 -15.50 13.91 14.02
N THR A 157 -16.27 14.20 15.08
CA THR A 157 -16.68 15.55 15.43
C THR A 157 -16.22 15.94 16.83
N MET A 158 -15.97 17.23 17.04
CA MET A 158 -15.71 17.81 18.35
C MET A 158 -16.84 18.76 18.72
N THR A 159 -17.08 18.94 20.02
CA THR A 159 -18.06 19.88 20.52
C THR A 159 -17.41 21.24 20.73
N VAL A 160 -17.93 22.26 20.05
CA VAL A 160 -17.47 23.64 20.18
C VAL A 160 -18.61 24.47 20.79
N GLN A 161 -18.24 25.31 21.74
CA GLN A 161 -19.18 26.29 22.31
C GLN A 161 -19.18 27.52 21.40
N THR A 162 -20.35 27.79 20.81
CA THR A 162 -20.59 29.01 20.03
C THR A 162 -21.34 30.01 20.83
N SER A 163 -20.93 31.28 20.80
CA SER A 163 -21.65 32.38 21.41
C SER A 163 -22.30 33.25 20.33
N SER A 164 -23.59 33.40 20.38
CA SER A 164 -24.32 34.36 19.54
C SER A 164 -24.70 35.59 20.35
N PHE A 165 -24.40 36.76 19.77
CA PHE A 165 -24.77 38.03 20.35
C PHE A 165 -26.01 38.57 19.64
N SER A 166 -27.13 38.72 20.37
CA SER A 166 -28.28 39.47 19.87
C SER A 166 -28.32 40.85 20.54
N LYS A 167 -28.23 41.90 19.74
CA LYS A 167 -28.59 43.24 20.16
C LYS A 167 -30.10 43.37 20.04
N THR A 168 -30.78 43.55 21.14
CA THR A 168 -32.17 44.03 21.09
C THR A 168 -32.10 45.54 20.86
N GLU A 169 -32.42 46.00 19.67
CA GLU A 169 -32.70 47.43 19.46
C GLU A 169 -34.00 47.74 20.20
N GLY A 170 -33.85 48.43 21.33
CA GLY A 170 -34.95 48.70 22.23
C GLY A 170 -35.97 49.61 21.58
N GLY A 171 -37.22 49.14 21.47
CA GLY A 171 -38.38 49.99 21.34
C GLY A 171 -38.52 50.88 22.56
N LEU A 172 -39.06 52.10 22.39
CA LEU A 172 -39.31 53.15 23.40
C LEU A 172 -40.36 52.69 24.44
N GLY A 173 -40.05 51.59 25.18
CA GLY A 173 -40.93 51.16 26.31
C GLY A 173 -40.22 51.42 27.63
N LYS A 174 -40.97 52.05 28.59
CA LYS A 174 -40.47 52.26 29.93
C LYS A 174 -40.02 50.96 30.57
N GLY A 175 -38.67 50.77 30.72
CA GLY A 175 -38.07 49.64 31.43
C GLY A 175 -37.09 48.79 30.65
N SER A 176 -36.90 49.02 29.36
CA SER A 176 -35.90 48.28 28.55
C SER A 176 -34.51 48.92 28.71
N ASN A 177 -33.54 48.13 29.13
CA ASN A 177 -32.17 48.56 29.21
C ASN A 177 -31.57 48.51 27.80
N PRO A 178 -31.29 49.64 27.10
CA PRO A 178 -30.84 49.67 25.69
C PRO A 178 -29.45 49.08 25.48
N PHE A 179 -28.77 48.68 26.56
CA PHE A 179 -27.44 48.06 26.54
C PHE A 179 -27.43 46.60 26.97
N ALA A 180 -28.60 45.96 27.09
CA ALA A 180 -28.67 44.54 27.42
C ALA A 180 -28.13 43.68 26.24
N LYS A 181 -26.93 43.15 26.39
CA LYS A 181 -26.37 42.13 25.51
C LYS A 181 -26.84 40.75 25.98
N ASN A 182 -27.74 40.15 25.26
CA ASN A 182 -28.05 38.74 25.47
C ASN A 182 -26.99 37.90 24.76
N VAL A 183 -26.21 37.14 25.54
CA VAL A 183 -25.22 36.18 25.03
C VAL A 183 -25.84 34.81 25.19
N ASN A 184 -26.16 34.19 24.06
CA ASN A 184 -26.61 32.79 24.04
C ASN A 184 -25.40 31.90 23.74
N TYR A 185 -25.16 30.95 24.63
CA TYR A 185 -24.16 29.91 24.43
C TYR A 185 -24.87 28.66 23.91
N SER A 186 -24.42 28.14 22.79
CA SER A 186 -24.87 26.85 22.26
C SER A 186 -23.71 25.94 22.04
N LEU A 187 -23.90 24.64 22.31
CA LEU A 187 -22.92 23.61 22.01
C LEU A 187 -23.24 23.06 20.61
N GLN A 188 -22.27 23.09 19.72
CA GLN A 188 -22.41 22.60 18.36
C GLN A 188 -21.35 21.57 18.07
N GLY A 189 -21.72 20.42 17.49
CA GLY A 189 -20.80 19.44 16.95
C GLY A 189 -20.25 19.91 15.61
N VAL A 190 -18.94 20.09 15.52
CA VAL A 190 -18.25 20.42 14.26
C VAL A 190 -17.27 19.33 13.91
N PRO A 191 -17.02 19.02 12.62
CA PRO A 191 -15.98 18.08 12.24
C PRO A 191 -14.62 18.49 12.79
N VAL A 192 -13.83 17.56 13.27
CA VAL A 192 -12.45 17.82 13.70
C VAL A 192 -11.60 18.28 12.53
N ILE A 193 -11.82 17.68 11.35
CA ILE A 193 -11.28 18.13 10.07
C ILE A 193 -12.43 18.06 9.08
N SER A 194 -12.76 19.18 8.47
CA SER A 194 -13.86 19.29 7.52
C SER A 194 -13.49 18.67 6.16
N THR A 195 -14.53 18.39 5.35
CA THR A 195 -14.35 17.96 3.96
C THR A 195 -13.52 18.96 3.17
N THR A 196 -13.77 20.25 3.33
CA THR A 196 -13.06 21.33 2.64
C THR A 196 -11.58 21.36 3.02
N GLU A 197 -11.26 21.18 4.29
CA GLU A 197 -9.85 21.11 4.75
C GLU A 197 -9.12 19.91 4.18
N LEU A 198 -9.78 18.76 4.05
CA LEU A 198 -9.16 17.57 3.43
C LEU A 198 -8.95 17.74 1.92
N LEU A 199 -9.82 18.49 1.23
CA LEU A 199 -9.66 18.83 -0.19
C LEU A 199 -8.54 19.86 -0.42
N SER A 200 -8.30 20.72 0.56
CA SER A 200 -7.31 21.81 0.50
C SER A 200 -6.12 21.59 1.43
N LEU A 201 -5.86 20.34 1.81
CA LEU A 201 -4.74 20.02 2.70
C LEU A 201 -3.43 20.53 2.08
N PRO A 202 -2.60 21.28 2.82
CA PRO A 202 -1.37 21.84 2.28
C PRO A 202 -0.44 20.75 1.75
N ARG A 203 0.34 21.10 0.74
CA ARG A 203 1.33 20.18 0.17
C ARG A 203 2.26 19.64 1.27
N PHE A 204 2.57 18.37 1.23
CA PHE A 204 3.38 17.64 2.23
C PHE A 204 2.75 17.51 3.61
N HIS A 205 1.47 17.84 3.79
CA HIS A 205 0.73 17.53 4.99
C HIS A 205 -0.11 16.27 4.81
N GLN A 206 -0.28 15.56 5.91
CA GLN A 206 -1.06 14.33 5.95
C GLN A 206 -1.76 14.17 7.29
N VAL A 207 -2.89 13.50 7.27
CA VAL A 207 -3.62 13.12 8.48
C VAL A 207 -3.44 11.63 8.72
N VAL A 208 -2.94 11.26 9.88
CA VAL A 208 -2.72 9.87 10.26
C VAL A 208 -3.73 9.47 11.32
N LEU A 209 -4.44 8.36 11.05
CA LEU A 209 -5.36 7.71 11.99
C LEU A 209 -4.78 6.35 12.37
N ILE A 210 -4.64 6.09 13.67
CA ILE A 210 -4.18 4.80 14.19
C ILE A 210 -5.25 4.25 15.10
N GLN A 211 -5.96 3.23 14.60
CA GLN A 211 -7.08 2.61 15.30
C GLN A 211 -6.63 1.93 16.60
N ASN A 212 -7.38 2.12 17.67
CA ASN A 212 -7.13 1.52 18.99
C ASN A 212 -5.79 1.88 19.64
N TYR A 213 -5.07 2.86 19.09
CA TYR A 213 -3.79 3.28 19.65
C TYR A 213 -3.79 4.76 20.02
N ILE A 214 -4.39 5.60 19.18
CA ILE A 214 -4.48 7.04 19.38
C ILE A 214 -5.92 7.48 19.13
N ASP A 215 -6.52 8.14 20.12
CA ASP A 215 -7.93 8.59 20.06
C ASP A 215 -8.14 9.84 19.19
N ARG A 216 -7.04 10.45 18.72
CA ARG A 216 -7.09 11.71 17.96
C ARG A 216 -6.34 11.56 16.64
N PRO A 217 -6.78 12.25 15.57
CA PRO A 217 -6.02 12.33 14.35
C PRO A 217 -4.68 13.06 14.59
N ILE A 218 -3.64 12.59 13.93
CA ILE A 218 -2.33 13.24 13.95
C ILE A 218 -2.18 14.01 12.65
N MET A 219 -1.97 15.32 12.74
CA MET A 219 -1.49 16.10 11.60
C MET A 219 0.03 15.95 11.54
N ALA A 220 0.53 15.48 10.41
CA ALA A 220 1.96 15.26 10.21
C ALA A 220 2.43 15.87 8.89
N GLU A 221 3.72 16.16 8.81
CA GLU A 221 4.36 16.52 7.56
C GLU A 221 4.97 15.29 6.88
N SER A 222 4.79 15.17 5.58
CA SER A 222 5.38 14.10 4.79
C SER A 222 6.86 14.40 4.55
N PRO A 223 7.77 13.48 4.87
CA PRO A 223 9.18 13.68 4.57
C PRO A 223 9.41 13.71 3.05
N CYS A 224 10.10 14.73 2.59
CA CYS A 224 10.57 14.79 1.20
C CYS A 224 11.94 14.12 1.12
N TRP A 225 12.04 12.97 0.43
CA TRP A 225 13.27 12.20 0.32
C TRP A 225 14.46 13.03 -0.17
N PHE A 226 14.22 14.00 -1.07
CA PHE A 226 15.25 14.87 -1.64
C PHE A 226 15.70 15.97 -0.66
N MET A 227 14.95 16.23 0.41
CA MET A 227 15.30 17.19 1.48
C MET A 227 15.97 16.48 2.66
N ASP A 228 15.70 15.22 2.88
CA ASP A 228 16.34 14.43 3.93
C ASP A 228 17.69 13.88 3.44
N LYS A 229 18.77 14.17 4.17
CA LYS A 229 20.12 13.76 3.79
C LYS A 229 20.30 12.25 3.72
N LYS A 230 19.65 11.49 4.63
CA LYS A 230 19.75 10.03 4.67
C LYS A 230 18.98 9.41 3.52
N MET A 231 17.75 9.86 3.28
CA MET A 231 16.93 9.39 2.16
C MET A 231 17.57 9.71 0.82
N LYS A 232 18.13 10.93 0.69
CA LYS A 232 18.87 11.32 -0.51
C LYS A 232 20.11 10.46 -0.76
N ALA A 233 20.85 10.13 0.29
CA ALA A 233 22.00 9.22 0.19
C ALA A 233 21.57 7.81 -0.21
N LEU A 234 20.46 7.28 0.34
CA LEU A 234 19.91 5.99 -0.04
C LEU A 234 19.41 5.98 -1.50
N ALA A 235 18.77 7.06 -1.95
CA ALA A 235 18.32 7.19 -3.34
C ALA A 235 19.46 7.33 -4.35
N ALA A 236 20.65 7.76 -3.92
CA ALA A 236 21.86 7.86 -4.73
C ALA A 236 22.66 6.55 -4.80
N LEU A 237 22.26 5.52 -4.04
CA LEU A 237 22.88 4.20 -4.17
C LEU A 237 22.61 3.67 -5.59
N PRO A 238 23.59 2.99 -6.20
CA PRO A 238 23.36 2.35 -7.48
C PRO A 238 22.17 1.39 -7.37
N THR A 239 21.34 1.37 -8.38
CA THR A 239 20.29 0.37 -8.53
C THR A 239 20.89 -1.01 -8.27
N ALA A 240 20.17 -1.77 -7.45
CA ALA A 240 20.61 -2.99 -6.78
C ALA A 240 21.77 -3.68 -7.47
N PRO A 241 22.87 -3.95 -6.76
CA PRO A 241 23.98 -4.69 -7.37
C PRO A 241 23.40 -5.97 -7.96
N ASN A 242 24.00 -6.38 -9.05
CA ASN A 242 23.73 -7.67 -9.67
C ASN A 242 23.52 -8.71 -8.58
N VAL A 243 22.52 -9.56 -8.78
CA VAL A 243 22.28 -10.73 -7.93
C VAL A 243 23.64 -11.34 -7.59
N PRO A 244 23.96 -11.59 -6.32
CA PRO A 244 25.28 -12.13 -5.96
C PRO A 244 25.64 -13.35 -6.82
N ASP A 245 26.90 -13.44 -7.25
CA ASP A 245 27.37 -14.48 -8.20
C ASP A 245 26.98 -15.90 -7.77
N TRP A 246 26.93 -16.16 -6.45
CA TRP A 246 26.52 -17.46 -5.94
C TRP A 246 25.01 -17.75 -6.13
N ILE A 247 24.16 -16.72 -6.22
CA ILE A 247 22.74 -16.90 -6.58
C ILE A 247 22.62 -17.16 -8.08
N ILE A 248 23.43 -16.49 -8.89
CA ILE A 248 23.48 -16.72 -10.33
C ILE A 248 23.96 -18.16 -10.61
N ALA A 249 25.03 -18.60 -9.97
CA ALA A 249 25.56 -19.96 -10.12
C ALA A 249 24.49 -21.02 -9.73
N GLN A 250 23.75 -20.82 -8.60
CA GLN A 250 22.66 -21.74 -8.24
C GLN A 250 21.52 -21.74 -9.27
N ARG A 251 21.27 -20.61 -9.94
CA ARG A 251 20.24 -20.51 -10.99
C ARG A 251 20.68 -21.19 -12.28
N GLU A 252 21.93 -21.05 -12.66
CA GLU A 252 22.50 -21.72 -13.84
C GLU A 252 22.43 -23.25 -13.68
N ASP A 253 22.84 -23.77 -12.53
CA ASP A 253 22.75 -25.20 -12.22
C ASP A 253 21.32 -25.75 -12.27
N ILE A 254 20.35 -24.99 -11.74
CA ILE A 254 18.94 -25.37 -11.74
C ILE A 254 18.34 -25.26 -13.15
N ASN A 255 18.72 -24.25 -13.91
CA ASN A 255 18.23 -24.06 -15.27
C ASN A 255 18.73 -25.16 -16.22
N ASP A 256 20.00 -25.47 -16.19
CA ASP A 256 20.60 -26.47 -17.05
C ASP A 256 20.02 -27.88 -16.77
N ASP A 257 19.84 -28.25 -15.50
CA ASP A 257 19.24 -29.55 -15.14
C ASP A 257 17.75 -29.62 -15.52
N MET A 258 17.01 -28.52 -15.42
CA MET A 258 15.62 -28.44 -15.88
C MET A 258 15.51 -28.43 -17.41
N LEU A 259 16.36 -27.69 -18.11
CA LEU A 259 16.41 -27.64 -19.57
C LEU A 259 16.71 -28.98 -20.14
N ALA A 260 17.72 -29.67 -19.59
CA ALA A 260 18.08 -31.03 -19.99
C ALA A 260 16.90 -32.02 -19.79
N LYS A 261 16.15 -31.89 -18.67
CA LYS A 261 14.97 -32.73 -18.41
C LYS A 261 13.79 -32.44 -19.33
N LEU A 262 13.67 -31.20 -19.81
CA LEU A 262 12.62 -30.79 -20.74
C LEU A 262 13.00 -30.98 -22.22
N GLY A 263 14.25 -31.35 -22.51
CA GLY A 263 14.75 -31.51 -23.89
C GLY A 263 14.81 -30.18 -24.66
N ILE A 264 14.98 -29.08 -23.96
CA ILE A 264 15.11 -27.73 -24.53
C ILE A 264 16.57 -27.39 -24.64
N ASP A 265 17.07 -27.23 -25.87
CA ASP A 265 18.43 -26.76 -26.17
C ASP A 265 18.39 -25.22 -26.07
N TYR A 266 18.98 -24.67 -25.03
CA TYR A 266 18.99 -23.22 -24.77
C TYR A 266 20.42 -22.69 -24.96
N ASP A 267 20.62 -21.80 -25.91
CA ASP A 267 21.86 -21.03 -26.05
C ASP A 267 21.70 -19.66 -25.35
N PRO A 268 22.41 -19.39 -24.23
CA PRO A 268 22.34 -18.12 -23.52
C PRO A 268 22.89 -16.93 -24.34
N ASN A 269 23.55 -17.17 -25.48
CA ASN A 269 24.07 -16.13 -26.36
C ASN A 269 23.22 -15.91 -27.63
N GLU A 270 22.08 -16.58 -27.75
CA GLU A 270 21.18 -16.37 -28.86
C GLU A 270 20.46 -15.01 -28.63
N GLU A 271 20.86 -13.97 -29.37
CA GLU A 271 20.16 -12.71 -29.43
C GLU A 271 18.77 -12.98 -30.00
N TYR A 272 17.73 -12.74 -29.18
CA TYR A 272 16.35 -12.80 -29.62
C TYR A 272 16.11 -11.68 -30.63
N ASP A 273 15.86 -12.04 -31.87
CA ASP A 273 15.43 -11.14 -32.92
C ASP A 273 13.94 -10.79 -32.71
N ASP A 274 13.68 -9.61 -32.15
CA ASP A 274 12.32 -9.11 -31.94
C ASP A 274 11.59 -8.75 -33.26
N SER A 275 12.22 -8.92 -34.43
CA SER A 275 11.66 -8.60 -35.73
C SER A 275 10.57 -9.55 -36.23
N GLU A 276 10.42 -10.73 -35.63
CA GLU A 276 9.34 -11.69 -35.99
C GLU A 276 7.95 -11.37 -35.40
N PHE A 277 7.82 -10.28 -34.64
CA PHE A 277 6.55 -9.85 -34.01
C PHE A 277 6.01 -8.51 -34.57
N GLU A 278 6.36 -8.12 -35.78
CA GLU A 278 5.57 -7.11 -36.50
C GLU A 278 4.21 -7.74 -36.88
N GLU A 279 3.21 -7.40 -36.10
CA GLU A 279 1.81 -7.79 -36.34
C GLU A 279 1.37 -7.25 -37.70
N ASP A 280 0.80 -8.13 -38.51
CA ASP A 280 0.03 -7.79 -39.70
C ASP A 280 -1.17 -6.91 -39.31
N ASP A 281 -1.01 -5.61 -39.34
CA ASP A 281 -2.04 -4.58 -39.05
C ASP A 281 -2.99 -4.34 -40.26
N ASP A 282 -3.01 -5.25 -41.26
CA ASP A 282 -3.77 -5.09 -42.51
C ASP A 282 -5.04 -5.97 -42.64
N ALA A 283 -5.59 -6.48 -41.56
CA ALA A 283 -6.80 -7.32 -41.65
C ALA A 283 -8.00 -6.76 -40.89
N VAL A 284 -8.32 -5.45 -41.06
CA VAL A 284 -9.71 -4.95 -40.87
C VAL A 284 -9.96 -3.79 -41.84
N LYS A 285 -10.52 -4.10 -42.97
CA LYS A 285 -11.38 -3.22 -43.75
C LYS A 285 -12.75 -3.78 -43.85
#